data_09bbf189c5aaef04ff339248e96c6678
#
_entry.id   09bbf189c5aaef04ff339248e96c6678
#
_cell.length_a   1.000
_cell.length_b   1.000
_cell.length_c   1.000
_cell.angle_alpha   90.00
_cell.angle_beta   90.00
_cell.angle_gamma   90.00
#
_symmetry.space_group_name_H-M   'P 1'
#
loop_
_entity.id
_entity.type
_entity.pdbx_description
1 polymer ?
#
loop_
_entity_poly.entity_id
_entity_poly.type
_entity_poly.pdbx_seq_one_letter_code
_entity_poly.pdbx_strand_id
1 'polypeptide(L)'
;MKLLILGAGGHGQVVRETAQATGLFEEIAFLDDAAEDVLGKLEEFPRFLEEFDCAFVALGNPVLRREYQTRLESHGVRVPALIHPRSIVSPTAKVEVGTVIMAGAVIQTGVKIGCGCILSAGAIVDHDACLGDYCHINAGAVVPSMSAVPENTKVDYGQVFHGSKK
;
A
#
# COMPACT_ATOMS: atom_id res chain seq x y z
N MET A 1 14.54 9.97 6.91
CA MET A 1 13.19 10.57 6.74
C MET A 1 12.27 10.09 7.84
N LYS A 2 11.25 10.90 8.18
CA LYS A 2 10.21 10.56 9.16
C LYS A 2 8.91 10.19 8.43
N LEU A 3 8.27 9.11 8.82
CA LEU A 3 7.04 8.59 8.22
C LEU A 3 5.90 8.60 9.23
N LEU A 4 4.78 9.24 8.88
CA LEU A 4 3.53 9.16 9.62
C LEU A 4 2.62 8.10 8.99
N ILE A 5 2.17 7.11 9.77
CA ILE A 5 1.26 6.07 9.29
C ILE A 5 -0.15 6.32 9.88
N LEU A 6 -1.14 6.41 9.03
CA LEU A 6 -2.54 6.51 9.39
C LEU A 6 -3.14 5.09 9.43
N GLY A 7 -3.42 4.61 10.65
CA GLY A 7 -3.88 3.26 10.94
C GLY A 7 -2.81 2.43 11.64
N ALA A 8 -3.02 2.07 12.91
CA ALA A 8 -2.10 1.30 13.76
C ALA A 8 -2.56 -0.15 14.03
N GLY A 9 -3.64 -0.60 13.38
CA GLY A 9 -4.12 -1.98 13.46
C GLY A 9 -3.14 -2.98 12.85
N GLY A 10 -3.53 -4.26 12.73
CA GLY A 10 -2.64 -5.32 12.21
C GLY A 10 -2.00 -4.99 10.87
N HIS A 11 -2.76 -4.41 9.92
CA HIS A 11 -2.21 -3.96 8.64
C HIS A 11 -1.19 -2.81 8.82
N GLY A 12 -1.49 -1.86 9.72
CA GLY A 12 -0.56 -0.77 10.04
C GLY A 12 0.79 -1.27 10.57
N GLN A 13 0.77 -2.31 11.41
CA GLN A 13 2.01 -2.91 11.91
C GLN A 13 2.84 -3.55 10.79
N VAL A 14 2.20 -4.26 9.84
CA VAL A 14 2.88 -4.84 8.67
C VAL A 14 3.44 -3.75 7.76
N VAL A 15 2.71 -2.65 7.57
CA VAL A 15 3.20 -1.47 6.82
C VAL A 15 4.43 -0.87 7.50
N ARG A 16 4.41 -0.72 8.84
CA ARG A 16 5.58 -0.25 9.62
C ARG A 16 6.79 -1.14 9.39
N GLU A 17 6.64 -2.46 9.53
CA GLU A 17 7.73 -3.41 9.31
C GLU A 17 8.28 -3.33 7.88
N THR A 18 7.38 -3.18 6.90
CA THR A 18 7.77 -2.97 5.50
C THR A 18 8.58 -1.68 5.34
N ALA A 19 8.12 -0.59 5.93
CA ALA A 19 8.83 0.70 5.89
C ALA A 19 10.19 0.62 6.58
N GLN A 20 10.28 -0.01 7.75
CA GLN A 20 11.54 -0.25 8.47
C GLN A 20 12.53 -1.05 7.63
N ALA A 21 12.04 -2.11 6.96
CA ALA A 21 12.88 -2.96 6.11
C ALA A 21 13.51 -2.21 4.93
N THR A 22 12.92 -1.10 4.48
CA THR A 22 13.52 -0.25 3.41
C THR A 22 14.78 0.48 3.86
N GLY A 23 14.96 0.70 5.16
CA GLY A 23 16.07 1.51 5.71
C GLY A 23 15.97 3.01 5.42
N LEU A 24 14.86 3.49 4.87
CA LEU A 24 14.68 4.90 4.46
C LEU A 24 14.20 5.80 5.60
N PHE A 25 13.58 5.21 6.63
CA PHE A 25 12.92 5.95 7.69
C PHE A 25 13.63 5.76 9.04
N GLU A 26 14.04 6.86 9.65
CA GLU A 26 14.66 6.91 10.98
C GLU A 26 13.63 6.99 12.11
N GLU A 27 12.44 7.53 11.79
CA GLU A 27 11.31 7.64 12.71
C GLU A 27 10.03 7.23 12.00
N ILE A 28 9.20 6.43 12.66
CA ILE A 28 7.88 6.00 12.17
C ILE A 28 6.90 6.12 13.33
N ALA A 29 5.86 6.91 13.16
CA ALA A 29 4.80 7.09 14.14
C ALA A 29 3.43 6.79 13.55
N PHE A 30 2.45 6.64 14.43
CA PHE A 30 1.08 6.28 14.05
C PHE A 30 0.07 7.32 14.49
N LEU A 31 -1.02 7.42 13.71
CA LEU A 31 -2.31 7.95 14.12
C LEU A 31 -3.35 6.83 14.00
N ASP A 32 -4.24 6.71 14.99
CA ASP A 32 -5.32 5.71 14.98
C ASP A 32 -6.42 6.13 15.96
N ASP A 33 -7.67 5.77 15.66
CA ASP A 33 -8.81 6.16 16.50
C ASP A 33 -9.01 5.26 17.73
N ALA A 34 -8.44 4.05 17.72
CA ALA A 34 -8.69 3.01 18.73
C ALA A 34 -7.40 2.44 19.36
N ALA A 35 -6.26 2.53 18.69
CA ALA A 35 -5.01 1.99 19.20
C ALA A 35 -4.43 2.88 20.32
N GLU A 36 -3.75 2.23 21.26
CA GLU A 36 -2.89 2.89 22.24
C GLU A 36 -1.49 3.14 21.67
N ASP A 37 -0.69 3.97 22.34
CA ASP A 37 0.69 4.32 21.93
C ASP A 37 0.78 4.93 20.51
N VAL A 38 -0.15 5.83 20.18
CA VAL A 38 -0.19 6.62 18.95
C VAL A 38 -0.11 8.12 19.27
N LEU A 39 0.26 8.94 18.29
CA LEU A 39 0.35 10.40 18.48
C LEU A 39 -1.01 11.07 18.62
N GLY A 40 -2.07 10.47 18.09
CA GLY A 40 -3.41 11.01 18.13
C GLY A 40 -4.37 10.26 17.21
N LYS A 41 -5.52 10.85 16.96
CA LYS A 41 -6.56 10.28 16.09
C LYS A 41 -6.26 10.55 14.61
N LEU A 42 -6.89 9.77 13.72
CA LEU A 42 -6.72 9.92 12.27
C LEU A 42 -7.01 11.35 11.79
N GLU A 43 -8.09 11.96 12.27
CA GLU A 43 -8.48 13.33 11.90
C GLU A 43 -7.49 14.42 12.33
N GLU A 44 -6.61 14.12 13.26
CA GLU A 44 -5.60 15.06 13.74
C GLU A 44 -4.35 15.12 12.88
N PHE A 45 -4.27 14.35 11.78
CA PHE A 45 -3.08 14.31 10.91
C PHE A 45 -2.56 15.70 10.50
N PRO A 46 -3.39 16.73 10.24
CA PRO A 46 -2.87 18.03 9.84
C PRO A 46 -1.94 18.68 10.88
N ARG A 47 -2.06 18.31 12.15
CA ARG A 47 -1.22 18.85 13.23
C ARG A 47 0.22 18.36 13.18
N PHE A 48 0.47 17.25 12.48
CA PHE A 48 1.76 16.57 12.46
C PHE A 48 2.52 16.75 11.13
N LEU A 49 1.91 17.42 10.13
CA LEU A 49 2.48 17.47 8.78
C LEU A 49 3.82 18.22 8.69
N GLU A 50 4.10 19.14 9.62
CA GLU A 50 5.40 19.84 9.68
C GLU A 50 6.49 18.99 10.33
N GLU A 51 6.12 17.92 11.07
CA GLU A 51 7.05 17.08 11.81
C GLU A 51 7.51 15.84 10.99
N PHE A 52 6.74 15.46 9.94
CA PHE A 52 6.96 14.27 9.14
C PHE A 52 7.21 14.61 7.66
N ASP A 53 8.19 13.94 7.05
CA ASP A 53 8.56 14.15 5.63
C ASP A 53 7.55 13.55 4.66
N CYS A 54 6.78 12.56 5.10
CA CYS A 54 5.75 11.88 4.31
C CYS A 54 4.76 11.14 5.20
N ALA A 55 3.63 10.76 4.63
CA ALA A 55 2.62 9.97 5.32
C ALA A 55 2.15 8.79 4.45
N PHE A 56 1.63 7.74 5.11
CA PHE A 56 1.10 6.55 4.45
C PHE A 56 -0.22 6.13 5.11
N VAL A 57 -1.21 5.73 4.29
CA VAL A 57 -2.52 5.29 4.80
C VAL A 57 -2.58 3.77 4.88
N ALA A 58 -2.54 3.23 6.09
CA ALA A 58 -2.53 1.79 6.37
C ALA A 58 -3.91 1.28 6.82
N LEU A 59 -4.96 1.69 6.12
CA LEU A 59 -6.35 1.28 6.38
C LEU A 59 -6.77 0.19 5.40
N GLY A 60 -7.29 -0.93 5.92
CA GLY A 60 -7.77 -2.05 5.10
C GLY A 60 -9.00 -1.72 4.25
N ASN A 61 -9.87 -0.83 4.74
CA ASN A 61 -11.04 -0.36 4.01
C ASN A 61 -10.62 0.53 2.82
N PRO A 62 -10.92 0.17 1.55
CA PRO A 62 -10.46 0.92 0.39
C PRO A 62 -11.09 2.31 0.28
N VAL A 63 -12.31 2.50 0.78
CA VAL A 63 -13.00 3.80 0.75
C VAL A 63 -12.30 4.78 1.70
N LEU A 64 -12.05 4.37 2.95
CA LEU A 64 -11.33 5.20 3.92
C LEU A 64 -9.88 5.41 3.50
N ARG A 65 -9.23 4.39 2.93
CA ARG A 65 -7.85 4.51 2.43
C ARG A 65 -7.76 5.57 1.31
N ARG A 66 -8.71 5.57 0.37
CA ARG A 66 -8.82 6.58 -0.68
C ARG A 66 -9.06 7.97 -0.09
N GLU A 67 -10.02 8.10 0.81
CA GLU A 67 -10.37 9.37 1.44
C GLU A 67 -9.17 10.02 2.12
N TYR A 68 -8.51 9.30 3.02
CA TYR A 68 -7.36 9.84 3.75
C TYR A 68 -6.16 10.10 2.85
N GLN A 69 -5.89 9.26 1.84
CA GLN A 69 -4.82 9.53 0.88
C GLN A 69 -5.09 10.81 0.08
N THR A 70 -6.31 11.00 -0.43
CA THR A 70 -6.69 12.23 -1.15
C THR A 70 -6.54 13.47 -0.25
N ARG A 71 -6.90 13.36 1.02
CA ARG A 71 -6.74 14.46 1.98
C ARG A 71 -5.26 14.77 2.23
N LEU A 72 -4.40 13.77 2.42
CA LEU A 72 -2.95 13.98 2.54
C LEU A 72 -2.38 14.69 1.31
N GLU A 73 -2.72 14.22 0.12
CA GLU A 73 -2.28 14.81 -1.15
C GLU A 73 -2.77 16.27 -1.31
N SER A 74 -4.01 16.57 -0.89
CA SER A 74 -4.55 17.94 -0.93
C SER A 74 -3.84 18.91 0.02
N HIS A 75 -3.18 18.39 1.07
CA HIS A 75 -2.31 19.17 1.96
C HIS A 75 -0.85 19.21 1.47
N GLY A 76 -0.56 18.70 0.27
CA GLY A 76 0.79 18.70 -0.29
C GLY A 76 1.72 17.65 0.34
N VAL A 77 1.16 16.69 1.09
CA VAL A 77 1.95 15.66 1.76
C VAL A 77 2.40 14.60 0.74
N ARG A 78 3.67 14.27 0.77
CA ARG A 78 4.21 13.17 -0.02
C ARG A 78 3.68 11.84 0.51
N VAL A 79 3.05 11.04 -0.35
CA VAL A 79 2.60 9.68 -0.05
C VAL A 79 3.46 8.69 -0.84
N PRO A 80 4.44 8.00 -0.23
CA PRO A 80 5.35 7.11 -0.96
C PRO A 80 4.66 5.80 -1.37
N ALA A 81 5.20 5.11 -2.37
CA ALA A 81 5.04 3.67 -2.49
C ALA A 81 6.04 2.99 -1.52
N LEU A 82 5.59 1.99 -0.77
CA LEU A 82 6.42 1.22 0.16
C LEU A 82 6.66 -0.18 -0.43
N ILE A 83 7.89 -0.45 -0.83
CA ILE A 83 8.28 -1.71 -1.47
C ILE A 83 9.26 -2.43 -0.56
N HIS A 84 8.84 -3.58 -0.03
CA HIS A 84 9.71 -4.38 0.83
C HIS A 84 10.93 -4.89 0.04
N PRO A 85 12.18 -4.78 0.55
CA PRO A 85 13.39 -5.16 -0.18
C PRO A 85 13.47 -6.66 -0.50
N ARG A 86 12.66 -7.50 0.15
CA ARG A 86 12.55 -8.94 -0.15
C ARG A 86 11.33 -9.27 -1.04
N SER A 87 10.72 -8.30 -1.67
CA SER A 87 9.81 -8.53 -2.80
C SER A 87 10.61 -8.60 -4.11
N ILE A 88 10.04 -9.22 -5.12
CA ILE A 88 10.62 -9.28 -6.46
C ILE A 88 9.77 -8.38 -7.34
N VAL A 89 10.28 -7.21 -7.69
CA VAL A 89 9.57 -6.25 -8.54
C VAL A 89 10.38 -6.02 -9.81
N SER A 90 9.77 -6.30 -10.95
CA SER A 90 10.40 -6.06 -12.26
C SER A 90 10.77 -4.57 -12.43
N PRO A 91 11.94 -4.25 -13.00
CA PRO A 91 12.34 -2.87 -13.27
C PRO A 91 11.42 -2.17 -14.29
N THR A 92 10.61 -2.92 -15.04
CA THR A 92 9.63 -2.38 -15.98
C THR A 92 8.23 -2.23 -15.39
N ALA A 93 8.00 -2.72 -14.16
CA ALA A 93 6.75 -2.52 -13.45
C ALA A 93 6.59 -1.05 -13.03
N LYS A 94 5.35 -0.55 -13.10
CA LYS A 94 4.99 0.78 -12.60
C LYS A 94 4.13 0.63 -11.36
N VAL A 95 4.54 1.29 -10.28
CA VAL A 95 3.85 1.25 -8.98
C VAL A 95 3.53 2.68 -8.57
N GLU A 96 2.25 2.97 -8.43
CA GLU A 96 1.78 4.31 -8.08
C GLU A 96 1.83 4.55 -6.55
N VAL A 97 1.67 5.81 -6.17
CA VAL A 97 1.75 6.30 -4.79
C VAL A 97 0.76 5.61 -3.84
N GLY A 98 1.08 5.57 -2.56
CA GLY A 98 0.22 4.97 -1.53
C GLY A 98 0.10 3.45 -1.61
N THR A 99 0.80 2.81 -2.53
CA THR A 99 0.81 1.35 -2.70
C THR A 99 1.86 0.72 -1.81
N VAL A 100 1.50 -0.40 -1.15
CA VAL A 100 2.44 -1.23 -0.39
C VAL A 100 2.64 -2.59 -1.05
N ILE A 101 3.90 -3.00 -1.23
CA ILE A 101 4.30 -4.33 -1.71
C ILE A 101 5.09 -5.00 -0.59
N MET A 102 4.51 -6.07 -0.02
CA MET A 102 5.05 -6.76 1.15
C MET A 102 6.10 -7.81 0.76
N ALA A 103 6.76 -8.35 1.77
CA ALA A 103 7.81 -9.38 1.61
C ALA A 103 7.32 -10.58 0.79
N GLY A 104 8.16 -11.07 -0.12
CA GLY A 104 7.87 -12.25 -0.93
C GLY A 104 6.84 -12.06 -2.05
N ALA A 105 6.24 -10.87 -2.19
CA ALA A 105 5.39 -10.58 -3.35
C ALA A 105 6.23 -10.54 -4.63
N VAL A 106 5.63 -11.00 -5.75
CA VAL A 106 6.28 -11.08 -7.07
C VAL A 106 5.48 -10.27 -8.07
N ILE A 107 6.09 -9.24 -8.63
CA ILE A 107 5.51 -8.33 -9.62
C ILE A 107 6.33 -8.44 -10.91
N GLN A 108 5.72 -9.02 -11.93
CA GLN A 108 6.38 -9.34 -13.18
C GLN A 108 6.51 -8.13 -14.15
N THR A 109 7.13 -8.40 -15.30
CA THR A 109 7.42 -7.39 -16.33
C THR A 109 6.15 -6.73 -16.87
N GLY A 110 6.20 -5.44 -17.15
CA GLY A 110 5.12 -4.68 -17.75
C GLY A 110 3.87 -4.45 -16.89
N VAL A 111 3.89 -4.92 -15.64
CA VAL A 111 2.77 -4.73 -14.69
C VAL A 111 2.57 -3.25 -14.39
N LYS A 112 1.30 -2.84 -14.28
CA LYS A 112 0.91 -1.50 -13.82
C LYS A 112 0.02 -1.64 -12.59
N ILE A 113 0.40 -0.99 -11.50
CA ILE A 113 -0.33 -1.01 -10.23
C ILE A 113 -0.75 0.42 -9.91
N GLY A 114 -2.06 0.62 -9.76
CA GLY A 114 -2.67 1.90 -9.41
C GLY A 114 -2.33 2.38 -8.00
N CYS A 115 -2.88 3.53 -7.62
CA CYS A 115 -2.68 4.17 -6.33
C CYS A 115 -3.29 3.36 -5.18
N GLY A 116 -2.69 3.44 -4.00
CA GLY A 116 -3.26 2.93 -2.76
C GLY A 116 -3.51 1.42 -2.73
N CYS A 117 -2.84 0.63 -3.56
CA CYS A 117 -2.99 -0.83 -3.60
C CYS A 117 -2.24 -1.52 -2.45
N ILE A 118 -2.73 -2.70 -2.06
CA ILE A 118 -2.10 -3.57 -1.09
C ILE A 118 -1.74 -4.89 -1.79
N LEU A 119 -0.45 -5.18 -1.93
CA LEU A 119 0.06 -6.46 -2.41
C LEU A 119 0.66 -7.18 -1.19
N SER A 120 -0.12 -8.10 -0.63
CA SER A 120 0.25 -8.82 0.59
C SER A 120 1.38 -9.83 0.37
N ALA A 121 1.90 -10.40 1.45
CA ALA A 121 3.02 -11.34 1.40
C ALA A 121 2.75 -12.51 0.43
N GLY A 122 3.70 -12.78 -0.47
CA GLY A 122 3.59 -13.87 -1.44
C GLY A 122 2.54 -13.66 -2.54
N ALA A 123 1.92 -12.48 -2.66
CA ALA A 123 1.04 -12.17 -3.79
C ALA A 123 1.82 -12.17 -5.10
N ILE A 124 1.23 -12.69 -6.17
CA ILE A 124 1.85 -12.77 -7.50
C ILE A 124 1.00 -11.97 -8.49
N VAL A 125 1.63 -11.04 -9.18
CA VAL A 125 1.03 -10.32 -10.31
C VAL A 125 1.86 -10.61 -11.54
N ASP A 126 1.29 -11.39 -12.46
CA ASP A 126 1.99 -11.87 -13.64
C ASP A 126 2.06 -10.80 -14.74
N HIS A 127 2.90 -11.02 -15.75
CA HIS A 127 3.32 -10.04 -16.74
C HIS A 127 2.15 -9.32 -17.43
N ASP A 128 2.35 -8.04 -17.73
CA ASP A 128 1.41 -7.18 -18.45
C ASP A 128 0.02 -7.00 -17.80
N ALA A 129 -0.16 -7.46 -16.55
CA ALA A 129 -1.38 -7.22 -15.81
C ALA A 129 -1.49 -5.75 -15.39
N CYS A 130 -2.74 -5.25 -15.29
CA CYS A 130 -3.07 -3.92 -14.81
C CYS A 130 -4.00 -4.03 -13.59
N LEU A 131 -3.60 -3.43 -12.49
CA LEU A 131 -4.44 -3.25 -11.31
C LEU A 131 -4.93 -1.80 -11.27
N GLY A 132 -6.24 -1.62 -11.16
CA GLY A 132 -6.83 -0.34 -10.83
C GLY A 132 -6.48 0.11 -9.41
N ASP A 133 -6.89 1.32 -9.06
CA ASP A 133 -6.59 1.92 -7.76
C ASP A 133 -7.24 1.16 -6.61
N TYR A 134 -6.59 1.21 -5.45
CA TYR A 134 -7.09 0.68 -4.17
C TYR A 134 -7.44 -0.81 -4.16
N CYS A 135 -6.85 -1.59 -5.07
CA CYS A 135 -6.96 -3.05 -5.04
C CYS A 135 -6.26 -3.64 -3.81
N HIS A 136 -6.72 -4.83 -3.38
CA HIS A 136 -6.07 -5.60 -2.34
C HIS A 136 -5.87 -7.04 -2.83
N ILE A 137 -4.64 -7.39 -3.15
CA ILE A 137 -4.24 -8.74 -3.52
C ILE A 137 -3.70 -9.40 -2.25
N ASN A 138 -4.53 -10.26 -1.64
CA ASN A 138 -4.20 -10.89 -0.36
C ASN A 138 -3.03 -11.89 -0.45
N ALA A 139 -2.58 -12.36 0.71
CA ALA A 139 -1.41 -13.24 0.80
C ALA A 139 -1.59 -14.51 -0.05
N GLY A 140 -0.58 -14.78 -0.89
CA GLY A 140 -0.56 -15.92 -1.80
C GLY A 140 -1.56 -15.86 -2.96
N ALA A 141 -2.30 -14.76 -3.12
CA ALA A 141 -3.23 -14.61 -4.25
C ALA A 141 -2.48 -14.34 -5.55
N VAL A 142 -3.07 -14.72 -6.67
CA VAL A 142 -2.45 -14.63 -8.00
C VAL A 142 -3.33 -13.81 -8.95
N VAL A 143 -2.75 -12.84 -9.61
CA VAL A 143 -3.32 -12.12 -10.76
C VAL A 143 -2.63 -12.64 -12.02
N PRO A 144 -3.34 -13.37 -12.90
CA PRO A 144 -2.77 -13.90 -14.13
C PRO A 144 -2.31 -12.82 -15.11
N SER A 145 -1.43 -13.21 -16.04
CA SER A 145 -0.91 -12.35 -17.08
C SER A 145 -2.00 -11.65 -17.89
N MET A 146 -1.74 -10.41 -18.29
CA MET A 146 -2.63 -9.58 -19.12
C MET A 146 -4.02 -9.34 -18.52
N SER A 147 -4.21 -9.61 -17.22
CA SER A 147 -5.47 -9.35 -16.53
C SER A 147 -5.68 -7.85 -16.32
N ALA A 148 -6.94 -7.41 -16.44
CA ALA A 148 -7.38 -6.08 -16.03
C ALA A 148 -8.22 -6.22 -14.74
N VAL A 149 -7.62 -5.83 -13.61
CA VAL A 149 -8.28 -5.88 -12.30
C VAL A 149 -8.94 -4.52 -12.04
N PRO A 150 -10.28 -4.45 -11.92
CA PRO A 150 -10.97 -3.19 -11.63
C PRO A 150 -10.51 -2.56 -10.31
N GLU A 151 -10.66 -1.24 -10.19
CA GLU A 151 -10.39 -0.54 -8.92
C GLU A 151 -11.20 -1.12 -7.76
N ASN A 152 -10.69 -0.96 -6.54
CA ASN A 152 -11.29 -1.45 -5.30
C ASN A 152 -11.50 -2.99 -5.24
N THR A 153 -10.92 -3.74 -6.17
CA THR A 153 -11.04 -5.21 -6.19
C THR A 153 -10.21 -5.82 -5.07
N LYS A 154 -10.82 -6.77 -4.36
CA LYS A 154 -10.13 -7.63 -3.40
C LYS A 154 -10.03 -9.05 -3.98
N VAL A 155 -8.82 -9.59 -4.08
CA VAL A 155 -8.58 -11.00 -4.37
C VAL A 155 -8.23 -11.69 -3.05
N ASP A 156 -9.01 -12.67 -2.64
CA ASP A 156 -8.86 -13.30 -1.33
C ASP A 156 -7.64 -14.24 -1.25
N TYR A 157 -7.29 -14.63 -0.02
CA TYR A 157 -6.10 -15.43 0.29
C TYR A 157 -5.96 -16.67 -0.59
N GLY A 158 -4.81 -16.82 -1.24
CA GLY A 158 -4.48 -17.97 -2.08
C GLY A 158 -5.35 -18.14 -3.33
N GLN A 159 -6.22 -17.18 -3.64
CA GLN A 159 -7.10 -17.26 -4.79
C GLN A 159 -6.45 -16.73 -6.07
N VAL A 160 -6.95 -17.22 -7.20
CA VAL A 160 -6.59 -16.70 -8.52
C VAL A 160 -7.70 -15.75 -8.98
N PHE A 161 -7.30 -14.56 -9.45
CA PHE A 161 -8.24 -13.61 -10.05
C PHE A 161 -8.81 -14.16 -11.36
N HIS A 162 -10.13 -14.25 -11.44
CA HIS A 162 -10.87 -14.69 -12.63
C HIS A 162 -11.64 -13.52 -13.22
N GLY A 163 -10.97 -12.62 -13.91
CA GLY A 163 -11.56 -11.48 -14.59
C GLY A 163 -11.21 -11.40 -16.06
N SER A 164 -11.63 -10.32 -16.73
CA SER A 164 -11.34 -10.11 -18.14
C SER A 164 -9.84 -9.93 -18.40
N LYS A 165 -9.34 -10.55 -19.47
CA LYS A 165 -8.07 -10.18 -20.06
C LYS A 165 -8.21 -8.85 -20.83
N LYS A 166 -7.13 -8.11 -20.90
CA LYS A 166 -7.02 -6.94 -21.78
C LYS A 166 -7.17 -7.33 -23.24
#